data_5eb3924ef027e5c0088159ed07a4b0bd
#
_entry.id   5eb3924ef027e5c0088159ed07a4b0bd
#
_cell.length_a   1.000
_cell.length_b   1.000
_cell.length_c   1.000
_cell.angle_alpha   90.00
_cell.angle_beta   90.00
_cell.angle_gamma   90.00
#
_symmetry.space_group_name_H-M   'P 1'
#
loop_
_entity.id
_entity.type
_entity.pdbx_description
1 polymer ?
#
loop_
_entity_poly.entity_id
_entity_poly.type
_entity_poly.pdbx_seq_one_letter_code
_entity_poly.pdbx_strand_id
1 'polypeptide(L)'
;MYFAGKVVWVTGASSGIGEALAKALAREGAGVILSGRRVSELQRVASETDGKTLVLPFDVTDHATLPEVVSTAWNWVGAVDVLINNAGGSQSSLALQTHLDVYRQLIEVNYLAPMQLTQLLLPRMIDQGGGHVAVLSAVAGKVGTPLQSGYSAAKHAVIGYFDALRAEVEAAYGIKVSVILPGSVATAEGGNALTSDGSPHGNVGYKIEGGMAVEIAAEAMIRGLSEARREIRVAEGIELKALSLRTEDPEFLFAMLAQEGKVSHSLRLSVASAIIVP
;
A
#
# COMPACT_ATOMS: atom_id res chain seq x y z
N MET A 1 -7.90 23.68 5.61
CA MET A 1 -7.30 22.34 5.43
C MET A 1 -8.25 21.50 4.58
N TYR A 2 -7.75 20.74 3.63
CA TYR A 2 -8.57 19.97 2.66
C TYR A 2 -9.38 18.85 3.34
N PHE A 3 -8.82 18.24 4.38
CA PHE A 3 -9.44 17.11 5.08
C PHE A 3 -10.31 17.51 6.27
N ALA A 4 -10.35 18.78 6.66
CA ALA A 4 -11.16 19.24 7.78
C ALA A 4 -12.64 18.89 7.58
N GLY A 5 -13.22 18.17 8.55
CA GLY A 5 -14.62 17.72 8.55
C GLY A 5 -14.91 16.53 7.61
N LYS A 6 -13.93 16.01 6.86
CA LYS A 6 -14.08 14.81 6.03
C LYS A 6 -13.90 13.54 6.82
N VAL A 7 -14.52 12.46 6.34
CA VAL A 7 -14.32 11.10 6.81
C VAL A 7 -13.33 10.39 5.90
N VAL A 8 -12.20 9.97 6.47
CA VAL A 8 -11.14 9.25 5.75
C VAL A 8 -11.01 7.84 6.30
N TRP A 9 -11.18 6.85 5.44
CA TRP A 9 -11.01 5.44 5.80
C TRP A 9 -9.64 4.94 5.37
N VAL A 10 -8.82 4.46 6.32
CA VAL A 10 -7.46 3.94 6.06
C VAL A 10 -7.41 2.46 6.39
N THR A 11 -7.14 1.62 5.41
CA THR A 11 -6.84 0.19 5.63
C THR A 11 -5.36 -0.02 5.95
N GLY A 12 -5.04 -1.04 6.76
CA GLY A 12 -3.67 -1.26 7.23
C GLY A 12 -3.18 -0.17 8.19
N ALA A 13 -4.10 0.44 8.96
CA ALA A 13 -3.83 1.58 9.84
C ALA A 13 -3.12 1.21 11.16
N SER A 14 -2.83 -0.08 11.40
CA SER A 14 -2.26 -0.55 12.68
C SER A 14 -0.76 -0.32 12.84
N SER A 15 -0.05 0.14 11.79
CA SER A 15 1.41 0.39 11.82
C SER A 15 1.89 1.10 10.54
N GLY A 16 3.15 1.52 10.54
CA GLY A 16 3.86 2.02 9.37
C GLY A 16 3.18 3.18 8.66
N ILE A 17 3.10 3.12 7.34
CA ILE A 17 2.51 4.18 6.51
C ILE A 17 1.05 4.44 6.89
N GLY A 18 0.26 3.38 7.13
CA GLY A 18 -1.16 3.51 7.48
C GLY A 18 -1.39 4.22 8.80
N GLU A 19 -0.59 3.92 9.82
CA GLU A 19 -0.61 4.64 11.11
C GLU A 19 -0.21 6.11 10.95
N ALA A 20 0.88 6.38 10.21
CA ALA A 20 1.36 7.74 9.99
C ALA A 20 0.33 8.59 9.21
N LEU A 21 -0.30 8.01 8.18
CA LEU A 21 -1.39 8.64 7.43
C LEU A 21 -2.58 8.96 8.36
N ALA A 22 -3.01 8.01 9.18
CA ALA A 22 -4.14 8.20 10.09
C ALA A 22 -3.91 9.36 11.06
N LYS A 23 -2.74 9.40 11.71
CA LYS A 23 -2.36 10.48 12.63
C LYS A 23 -2.26 11.84 11.92
N ALA A 24 -1.68 11.89 10.73
CA ALA A 24 -1.51 13.13 9.99
C ALA A 24 -2.85 13.66 9.46
N LEU A 25 -3.75 12.79 8.99
CA LEU A 25 -5.11 13.16 8.55
C LEU A 25 -5.96 13.72 9.69
N ALA A 26 -5.86 13.11 10.87
CA ALA A 26 -6.57 13.60 12.05
C ALA A 26 -6.07 14.99 12.48
N ARG A 27 -4.77 15.23 12.43
CA ARG A 27 -4.19 16.59 12.66
C ARG A 27 -4.71 17.63 11.66
N GLU A 28 -5.09 17.20 10.45
CA GLU A 28 -5.77 18.05 9.46
C GLU A 28 -7.29 18.19 9.69
N GLY A 29 -7.83 17.62 10.76
CA GLY A 29 -9.23 17.74 11.16
C GLY A 29 -10.16 16.72 10.51
N ALA A 30 -9.64 15.62 9.97
CA ALA A 30 -10.45 14.51 9.47
C ALA A 30 -10.99 13.65 10.63
N GLY A 31 -12.18 13.08 10.45
CA GLY A 31 -12.59 11.87 11.14
C GLY A 31 -11.97 10.66 10.47
N VAL A 32 -11.30 9.77 11.23
CA VAL A 32 -10.53 8.68 10.63
C VAL A 32 -11.09 7.32 11.03
N ILE A 33 -11.38 6.47 10.01
CA ILE A 33 -11.71 5.06 10.21
C ILE A 33 -10.42 4.25 10.08
N LEU A 34 -10.07 3.55 11.16
CA LEU A 34 -8.84 2.78 11.31
C LEU A 34 -9.13 1.29 11.12
N SER A 35 -8.65 0.69 10.05
CA SER A 35 -8.89 -0.73 9.75
C SER A 35 -7.62 -1.55 9.58
N GLY A 36 -7.69 -2.80 10.00
CA GLY A 36 -6.64 -3.80 9.95
C GLY A 36 -7.00 -4.99 10.83
N ARG A 37 -6.11 -5.98 10.93
CA ARG A 37 -6.39 -7.23 11.68
C ARG A 37 -6.09 -7.12 13.19
N ARG A 38 -5.11 -6.28 13.57
CA ARG A 38 -4.57 -6.20 14.93
C ARG A 38 -5.37 -5.17 15.77
N VAL A 39 -6.38 -5.67 16.48
CA VAL A 39 -7.30 -4.82 17.25
C VAL A 39 -6.57 -3.95 18.28
N SER A 40 -5.64 -4.53 19.06
CA SER A 40 -4.87 -3.80 20.08
C SER A 40 -4.05 -2.66 19.48
N GLU A 41 -3.43 -2.89 18.31
CA GLU A 41 -2.65 -1.85 17.63
C GLU A 41 -3.53 -0.75 17.04
N LEU A 42 -4.71 -1.10 16.50
CA LEU A 42 -5.68 -0.10 16.03
C LEU A 42 -6.18 0.77 17.20
N GLN A 43 -6.43 0.16 18.36
CA GLN A 43 -6.81 0.89 19.59
C GLN A 43 -5.68 1.79 20.08
N ARG A 44 -4.43 1.32 20.06
CA ARG A 44 -3.26 2.14 20.37
C ARG A 44 -3.21 3.35 19.45
N VAL A 45 -3.26 3.13 18.12
CA VAL A 45 -3.22 4.22 17.15
C VAL A 45 -4.38 5.19 17.37
N ALA A 46 -5.59 4.69 17.64
CA ALA A 46 -6.76 5.54 17.93
C ALA A 46 -6.52 6.41 19.16
N SER A 47 -5.92 5.85 20.23
CA SER A 47 -5.62 6.60 21.45
C SER A 47 -4.54 7.69 21.31
N GLU A 48 -3.67 7.53 20.32
CA GLU A 48 -2.58 8.45 19.95
C GLU A 48 -2.98 9.41 18.81
N THR A 49 -4.23 9.32 18.33
CA THR A 49 -4.73 10.09 17.19
C THR A 49 -5.69 11.18 17.69
N ASP A 50 -5.43 12.43 17.32
CA ASP A 50 -6.31 13.54 17.66
C ASP A 50 -7.66 13.43 16.93
N GLY A 51 -8.75 13.90 17.58
CA GLY A 51 -10.06 14.00 16.96
C GLY A 51 -10.88 12.70 16.98
N LYS A 52 -11.82 12.59 16.02
CA LYS A 52 -12.77 11.46 15.98
C LYS A 52 -12.18 10.28 15.23
N THR A 53 -12.16 9.11 15.86
CA THR A 53 -11.73 7.85 15.23
C THR A 53 -12.79 6.76 15.39
N LEU A 54 -12.88 5.88 14.38
CA LEU A 54 -13.59 4.61 14.44
C LEU A 54 -12.59 3.47 14.28
N VAL A 55 -12.45 2.61 15.27
CA VAL A 55 -11.70 1.36 15.15
C VAL A 55 -12.61 0.31 14.50
N LEU A 56 -12.31 -0.11 13.28
CA LEU A 56 -13.07 -1.07 12.49
C LEU A 56 -12.16 -2.20 12.05
N PRO A 57 -11.96 -3.23 12.89
CA PRO A 57 -11.05 -4.32 12.58
C PRO A 57 -11.66 -5.32 11.59
N PHE A 58 -10.91 -5.68 10.55
CA PHE A 58 -11.23 -6.78 9.64
C PHE A 58 -9.99 -7.21 8.86
N ASP A 59 -10.07 -8.38 8.23
CA ASP A 59 -9.10 -8.82 7.23
C ASP A 59 -9.59 -8.38 5.84
N VAL A 60 -8.79 -7.61 5.11
CA VAL A 60 -9.15 -7.12 3.78
C VAL A 60 -9.34 -8.24 2.76
N THR A 61 -8.81 -9.44 3.04
CA THR A 61 -8.93 -10.63 2.19
C THR A 61 -10.16 -11.49 2.52
N ASP A 62 -10.89 -11.17 3.58
CA ASP A 62 -12.15 -11.84 3.90
C ASP A 62 -13.30 -11.16 3.15
N HIS A 63 -13.40 -11.50 1.86
CA HIS A 63 -14.38 -10.93 0.95
C HIS A 63 -15.83 -11.10 1.39
N ALA A 64 -16.14 -12.14 2.16
CA ALA A 64 -17.50 -12.40 2.62
C ALA A 64 -17.99 -11.35 3.63
N THR A 65 -17.09 -10.80 4.44
CA THR A 65 -17.43 -9.79 5.45
C THR A 65 -17.43 -8.37 4.92
N LEU A 66 -16.80 -8.09 3.78
CA LEU A 66 -16.63 -6.72 3.26
C LEU A 66 -17.96 -5.94 3.09
N PRO A 67 -19.10 -6.52 2.64
CA PRO A 67 -20.36 -5.77 2.53
C PRO A 67 -20.84 -5.21 3.89
N GLU A 68 -20.71 -5.99 4.96
CA GLU A 68 -21.07 -5.56 6.32
C GLU A 68 -20.08 -4.51 6.84
N VAL A 69 -18.79 -4.71 6.61
CA VAL A 69 -17.71 -3.77 6.96
C VAL A 69 -17.95 -2.40 6.29
N VAL A 70 -18.27 -2.37 5.00
CA VAL A 70 -18.60 -1.13 4.28
C VAL A 70 -19.83 -0.46 4.87
N SER A 71 -20.86 -1.25 5.23
CA SER A 71 -22.07 -0.71 5.87
C SER A 71 -21.76 -0.10 7.23
N THR A 72 -20.92 -0.76 8.04
CA THR A 72 -20.50 -0.26 9.35
C THR A 72 -19.68 1.03 9.23
N ALA A 73 -18.70 1.08 8.32
CA ALA A 73 -17.92 2.27 8.06
C ALA A 73 -18.80 3.45 7.63
N TRP A 74 -19.75 3.20 6.73
CA TRP A 74 -20.68 4.22 6.23
C TRP A 74 -21.59 4.75 7.35
N ASN A 75 -22.15 3.86 8.16
CA ASN A 75 -23.12 4.20 9.19
C ASN A 75 -22.51 4.98 10.37
N TRP A 76 -21.19 5.06 10.48
CA TRP A 76 -20.54 5.81 11.54
C TRP A 76 -20.97 7.28 11.58
N VAL A 77 -20.99 7.94 10.41
CA VAL A 77 -21.46 9.33 10.28
C VAL A 77 -22.28 9.57 9.00
N GLY A 78 -22.62 8.52 8.26
CA GLY A 78 -23.40 8.60 7.02
C GLY A 78 -22.58 8.99 5.79
N ALA A 79 -21.25 8.98 5.86
CA ALA A 79 -20.39 9.33 4.75
C ALA A 79 -19.00 8.66 4.86
N VAL A 80 -18.36 8.44 3.73
CA VAL A 80 -16.91 8.19 3.58
C VAL A 80 -16.44 9.05 2.41
N ASP A 81 -15.71 10.12 2.71
CA ASP A 81 -15.23 11.06 1.69
C ASP A 81 -13.99 10.56 0.96
N VAL A 82 -13.11 9.87 1.69
CA VAL A 82 -11.85 9.35 1.15
C VAL A 82 -11.63 7.92 1.61
N LEU A 83 -11.36 7.00 0.67
CA LEU A 83 -10.87 5.65 0.97
C LEU A 83 -9.40 5.58 0.60
N ILE A 84 -8.54 5.22 1.56
CA ILE A 84 -7.12 4.94 1.33
C ILE A 84 -6.86 3.45 1.49
N ASN A 85 -6.76 2.75 0.38
CA ASN A 85 -6.37 1.34 0.31
C ASN A 85 -4.85 1.24 0.53
N ASN A 86 -4.44 1.14 1.80
CA ASN A 86 -3.04 1.05 2.18
C ASN A 86 -2.64 -0.37 2.61
N ALA A 87 -3.57 -1.20 3.08
CA ALA A 87 -3.27 -2.58 3.45
C ALA A 87 -2.57 -3.33 2.31
N GLY A 88 -1.52 -4.07 2.65
CA GLY A 88 -0.73 -4.80 1.66
C GLY A 88 0.30 -5.72 2.32
N GLY A 89 1.01 -6.47 1.50
CA GLY A 89 2.12 -7.32 1.90
C GLY A 89 3.25 -7.24 0.88
N SER A 90 4.47 -7.52 1.32
CA SER A 90 5.68 -7.54 0.49
C SER A 90 6.26 -8.95 0.37
N GLN A 91 7.26 -9.12 -0.49
CA GLN A 91 7.96 -10.37 -0.74
C GLN A 91 9.48 -10.14 -0.67
N SER A 92 10.20 -11.16 -0.21
CA SER A 92 11.66 -11.21 -0.27
C SER A 92 12.13 -12.63 -0.58
N SER A 93 11.96 -13.07 -1.84
CA SER A 93 12.37 -14.39 -2.32
C SER A 93 12.66 -14.40 -3.81
N LEU A 94 13.56 -15.30 -4.26
CA LEU A 94 13.83 -15.50 -5.68
C LEU A 94 12.62 -16.12 -6.39
N ALA A 95 12.32 -15.68 -7.60
CA ALA A 95 11.21 -16.23 -8.40
C ALA A 95 11.30 -17.75 -8.60
N LEU A 96 12.52 -18.28 -8.76
CA LEU A 96 12.78 -19.70 -8.91
C LEU A 96 12.44 -20.55 -7.67
N GLN A 97 12.32 -19.93 -6.50
CA GLN A 97 12.13 -20.61 -5.22
C GLN A 97 10.74 -20.34 -4.61
N THR A 98 10.05 -19.33 -5.11
CA THR A 98 8.79 -18.86 -4.54
C THR A 98 7.65 -19.82 -4.87
N HIS A 99 6.94 -20.30 -3.87
CA HIS A 99 5.77 -21.15 -4.02
C HIS A 99 4.59 -20.38 -4.62
N LEU A 100 3.76 -21.06 -5.41
CA LEU A 100 2.61 -20.44 -6.07
C LEU A 100 1.62 -19.77 -5.08
N ASP A 101 1.48 -20.32 -3.89
CA ASP A 101 0.58 -19.78 -2.87
C ASP A 101 1.03 -18.43 -2.34
N VAL A 102 2.34 -18.13 -2.34
CA VAL A 102 2.87 -16.78 -2.03
C VAL A 102 2.41 -15.78 -3.09
N TYR A 103 2.48 -16.14 -4.38
CA TYR A 103 1.96 -15.30 -5.45
C TYR A 103 0.45 -15.04 -5.31
N ARG A 104 -0.33 -16.09 -4.99
CA ARG A 104 -1.77 -15.97 -4.74
C ARG A 104 -2.06 -15.01 -3.58
N GLN A 105 -1.37 -15.17 -2.47
CA GLN A 105 -1.52 -14.30 -1.30
C GLN A 105 -1.17 -12.84 -1.61
N LEU A 106 -0.11 -12.60 -2.38
CA LEU A 106 0.28 -11.24 -2.77
C LEU A 106 -0.72 -10.58 -3.73
N ILE A 107 -1.25 -11.32 -4.69
CA ILE A 107 -2.33 -10.86 -5.57
C ILE A 107 -3.59 -10.55 -4.76
N GLU A 108 -3.92 -11.43 -3.83
CA GLU A 108 -5.10 -11.29 -2.98
C GLU A 108 -5.06 -9.99 -2.18
N VAL A 109 -4.01 -9.80 -1.38
CA VAL A 109 -3.95 -8.66 -0.46
C VAL A 109 -3.65 -7.33 -1.16
N ASN A 110 -2.82 -7.32 -2.23
CA ASN A 110 -2.39 -6.08 -2.87
C ASN A 110 -3.25 -5.64 -4.05
N TYR A 111 -4.08 -6.54 -4.63
CA TYR A 111 -4.89 -6.23 -5.81
C TYR A 111 -6.38 -6.55 -5.60
N LEU A 112 -6.76 -7.81 -5.30
CA LEU A 112 -8.16 -8.19 -5.24
C LEU A 112 -8.90 -7.53 -4.06
N ALA A 113 -8.27 -7.48 -2.90
CA ALA A 113 -8.84 -6.86 -1.70
C ALA A 113 -9.13 -5.35 -1.89
N PRO A 114 -8.18 -4.48 -2.30
CA PRO A 114 -8.46 -3.08 -2.54
C PRO A 114 -9.45 -2.85 -3.70
N MET A 115 -9.44 -3.69 -4.71
CA MET A 115 -10.38 -3.66 -5.82
C MET A 115 -11.80 -3.89 -5.30
N GLN A 116 -12.04 -4.97 -4.57
CA GLN A 116 -13.38 -5.32 -4.10
C GLN A 116 -13.91 -4.34 -3.04
N LEU A 117 -13.07 -3.91 -2.09
CA LEU A 117 -13.48 -2.89 -1.12
C LEU A 117 -13.92 -1.60 -1.81
N THR A 118 -13.16 -1.17 -2.83
CA THR A 118 -13.51 -0.01 -3.64
C THR A 118 -14.84 -0.21 -4.37
N GLN A 119 -15.05 -1.36 -5.04
CA GLN A 119 -16.30 -1.65 -5.74
C GLN A 119 -17.52 -1.61 -4.82
N LEU A 120 -17.40 -2.10 -3.59
CA LEU A 120 -18.50 -2.10 -2.62
C LEU A 120 -18.81 -0.70 -2.07
N LEU A 121 -17.81 0.18 -1.94
CA LEU A 121 -18.00 1.53 -1.43
C LEU A 121 -18.44 2.52 -2.52
N LEU A 122 -18.01 2.29 -3.76
CA LEU A 122 -18.18 3.21 -4.88
C LEU A 122 -19.64 3.67 -5.13
N PRO A 123 -20.67 2.78 -5.12
CA PRO A 123 -22.05 3.22 -5.29
C PRO A 123 -22.49 4.26 -4.26
N ARG A 124 -22.10 4.09 -3.01
CA ARG A 124 -22.42 5.04 -1.93
C ARG A 124 -21.71 6.38 -2.11
N MET A 125 -20.45 6.36 -2.59
CA MET A 125 -19.72 7.59 -2.95
C MET A 125 -20.38 8.32 -4.12
N ILE A 126 -20.90 7.60 -5.09
CA ILE A 126 -21.67 8.17 -6.22
C ILE A 126 -22.96 8.83 -5.71
N ASP A 127 -23.74 8.12 -4.89
CA ASP A 127 -25.01 8.60 -4.34
C ASP A 127 -24.81 9.85 -3.44
N GLN A 128 -23.67 9.95 -2.72
CA GLN A 128 -23.35 11.16 -1.94
C GLN A 128 -22.87 12.35 -2.80
N GLY A 129 -22.68 12.15 -4.12
CA GLY A 129 -22.27 13.21 -5.04
C GLY A 129 -20.76 13.37 -5.23
N GLY A 130 -19.95 12.39 -4.83
CA GLY A 130 -18.51 12.41 -5.06
C GLY A 130 -17.72 11.73 -3.96
N GLY A 131 -16.41 11.64 -4.17
CA GLY A 131 -15.48 11.02 -3.22
C GLY A 131 -14.07 10.96 -3.78
N HIS A 132 -13.16 10.40 -3.01
CA HIS A 132 -11.78 10.20 -3.44
C HIS A 132 -11.31 8.80 -3.05
N VAL A 133 -10.95 7.98 -4.01
CA VAL A 133 -10.36 6.67 -3.78
C VAL A 133 -8.86 6.75 -4.05
N ALA A 134 -8.06 6.34 -3.06
CA ALA A 134 -6.63 6.24 -3.18
C ALA A 134 -6.18 4.79 -2.97
N VAL A 135 -5.14 4.37 -3.68
CA VAL A 135 -4.51 3.07 -3.50
C VAL A 135 -3.00 3.21 -3.41
N LEU A 136 -2.39 2.53 -2.44
CA LEU A 136 -0.95 2.42 -2.36
C LEU A 136 -0.47 1.27 -3.25
N SER A 137 0.15 1.66 -4.37
CA SER A 137 1.01 0.78 -5.13
C SER A 137 2.44 0.83 -4.57
N ALA A 138 3.44 0.96 -5.40
CA ALA A 138 4.84 1.17 -5.05
C ALA A 138 5.62 1.61 -6.30
N VAL A 139 6.88 2.03 -6.15
CA VAL A 139 7.83 2.09 -7.27
C VAL A 139 7.93 0.73 -7.96
N ALA A 140 7.90 -0.36 -7.19
CA ALA A 140 7.84 -1.74 -7.67
C ALA A 140 6.59 -2.07 -8.53
N GLY A 141 5.56 -1.22 -8.52
CA GLY A 141 4.39 -1.30 -9.40
C GLY A 141 4.61 -0.69 -10.80
N LYS A 142 5.72 -0.02 -11.03
CA LYS A 142 6.16 0.50 -12.35
C LYS A 142 7.48 -0.14 -12.81
N VAL A 143 8.29 -0.60 -11.85
CA VAL A 143 9.63 -1.17 -12.09
C VAL A 143 9.72 -2.49 -11.34
N GLY A 144 9.82 -3.61 -12.06
CA GLY A 144 10.00 -4.92 -11.43
C GLY A 144 11.38 -5.02 -10.78
N THR A 145 11.43 -5.34 -9.48
CA THR A 145 12.67 -5.42 -8.70
C THR A 145 13.03 -6.86 -8.36
N PRO A 146 14.32 -7.22 -8.27
CA PRO A 146 14.75 -8.54 -7.79
C PRO A 146 14.13 -8.88 -6.43
N LEU A 147 13.94 -10.16 -6.17
CA LEU A 147 13.33 -10.72 -4.96
C LEU A 147 11.84 -10.37 -4.72
N GLN A 148 11.23 -9.58 -5.57
CA GLN A 148 9.86 -9.05 -5.41
C GLN A 148 8.96 -9.35 -6.60
N SER A 149 9.17 -10.48 -7.29
CA SER A 149 8.45 -10.80 -8.54
C SER A 149 6.92 -10.83 -8.36
N GLY A 150 6.40 -11.46 -7.32
CA GLY A 150 4.97 -11.51 -7.02
C GLY A 150 4.42 -10.18 -6.49
N TYR A 151 5.19 -9.49 -5.64
CA TYR A 151 4.84 -8.16 -5.15
C TYR A 151 4.77 -7.15 -6.30
N SER A 152 5.81 -7.11 -7.15
CA SER A 152 5.82 -6.23 -8.33
C SER A 152 4.64 -6.52 -9.26
N ALA A 153 4.34 -7.79 -9.54
CA ALA A 153 3.19 -8.18 -10.37
C ALA A 153 1.86 -7.66 -9.77
N ALA A 154 1.63 -7.86 -8.47
CA ALA A 154 0.42 -7.39 -7.79
C ALA A 154 0.31 -5.85 -7.79
N LYS A 155 1.44 -5.15 -7.58
CA LYS A 155 1.47 -3.68 -7.60
C LYS A 155 1.36 -3.08 -9.00
N HIS A 156 1.73 -3.80 -10.07
CA HIS A 156 1.40 -3.43 -11.46
C HIS A 156 -0.09 -3.64 -11.73
N ALA A 157 -0.66 -4.77 -11.31
CA ALA A 157 -2.07 -5.08 -11.50
C ALA A 157 -2.98 -4.02 -10.87
N VAL A 158 -2.68 -3.60 -9.64
CA VAL A 158 -3.47 -2.57 -8.96
C VAL A 158 -3.41 -1.21 -9.66
N ILE A 159 -2.27 -0.83 -10.23
CA ILE A 159 -2.16 0.39 -11.04
C ILE A 159 -3.10 0.30 -12.24
N GLY A 160 -3.02 -0.79 -13.02
CA GLY A 160 -3.85 -0.96 -14.21
C GLY A 160 -5.34 -0.87 -13.90
N TYR A 161 -5.80 -1.51 -12.82
CA TYR A 161 -7.19 -1.44 -12.39
C TYR A 161 -7.62 -0.01 -12.01
N PHE A 162 -6.85 0.68 -11.16
CA PHE A 162 -7.23 2.01 -10.70
C PHE A 162 -7.09 3.08 -11.78
N ASP A 163 -6.20 2.90 -12.76
CA ASP A 163 -6.14 3.76 -13.95
C ASP A 163 -7.39 3.61 -14.84
N ALA A 164 -7.86 2.37 -15.06
CA ALA A 164 -9.10 2.10 -15.77
C ALA A 164 -10.32 2.64 -15.02
N LEU A 165 -10.41 2.36 -13.71
CA LEU A 165 -11.48 2.87 -12.85
C LEU A 165 -11.57 4.40 -12.90
N ARG A 166 -10.43 5.08 -12.85
CA ARG A 166 -10.38 6.55 -12.96
C ARG A 166 -11.06 7.04 -14.24
N ALA A 167 -10.75 6.42 -15.36
CA ALA A 167 -11.32 6.79 -16.65
C ALA A 167 -12.86 6.61 -16.68
N GLU A 168 -13.37 5.60 -15.95
CA GLU A 168 -14.79 5.30 -15.87
C GLU A 168 -15.57 6.25 -14.96
N VAL A 169 -14.95 6.69 -13.82
CA VAL A 169 -15.72 7.33 -12.74
C VAL A 169 -15.44 8.82 -12.55
N GLU A 170 -14.27 9.33 -12.98
CA GLU A 170 -13.87 10.71 -12.67
C GLU A 170 -14.78 11.73 -13.35
N ALA A 171 -14.98 11.61 -14.66
CA ALA A 171 -15.84 12.52 -15.41
C ALA A 171 -17.34 12.21 -15.22
N ALA A 172 -17.70 10.94 -15.07
CA ALA A 172 -19.08 10.52 -14.98
C ALA A 172 -19.72 10.82 -13.61
N TYR A 173 -18.96 10.69 -12.52
CA TYR A 173 -19.49 10.73 -11.16
C TYR A 173 -18.72 11.67 -10.20
N GLY A 174 -17.70 12.38 -10.67
CA GLY A 174 -16.89 13.25 -9.81
C GLY A 174 -16.04 12.50 -8.78
N ILE A 175 -15.83 11.19 -8.96
CA ILE A 175 -15.00 10.37 -8.06
C ILE A 175 -13.54 10.52 -8.46
N LYS A 176 -12.73 11.08 -7.57
CA LYS A 176 -11.28 11.19 -7.76
C LYS A 176 -10.61 9.84 -7.50
N VAL A 177 -9.59 9.51 -8.28
CA VAL A 177 -8.81 8.29 -8.09
C VAL A 177 -7.32 8.62 -8.13
N SER A 178 -6.61 8.32 -7.04
CA SER A 178 -5.17 8.52 -6.90
C SER A 178 -4.42 7.20 -6.73
N VAL A 179 -3.36 6.99 -7.49
CA VAL A 179 -2.40 5.92 -7.29
C VAL A 179 -1.16 6.50 -6.61
N ILE A 180 -0.79 5.96 -5.47
CA ILE A 180 0.37 6.41 -4.69
C ILE A 180 1.52 5.42 -4.92
N LEU A 181 2.70 5.94 -5.24
CA LEU A 181 3.90 5.17 -5.55
C LEU A 181 4.99 5.46 -4.51
N PRO A 182 4.91 4.85 -3.30
CA PRO A 182 6.02 4.93 -2.38
C PRO A 182 7.23 4.13 -2.90
N GLY A 183 8.41 4.68 -2.64
CA GLY A 183 9.66 3.93 -2.64
C GLY A 183 9.90 3.27 -1.29
N SER A 184 11.16 3.14 -0.90
CA SER A 184 11.56 2.64 0.41
C SER A 184 11.19 3.64 1.51
N VAL A 185 10.30 3.22 2.42
CA VAL A 185 9.89 3.98 3.59
C VAL A 185 10.35 3.24 4.84
N ALA A 186 10.99 3.95 5.76
CA ALA A 186 11.51 3.40 7.00
C ALA A 186 10.38 3.03 7.95
N THR A 187 9.86 1.80 7.82
CA THR A 187 8.83 1.24 8.68
C THR A 187 9.35 0.01 9.41
N ALA A 188 8.76 -0.30 10.57
CA ALA A 188 9.06 -1.53 11.31
C ALA A 188 8.61 -2.81 10.56
N GLU A 189 7.90 -2.69 9.45
CA GLU A 189 7.27 -3.79 8.71
C GLU A 189 8.19 -4.49 7.71
N GLY A 190 9.42 -4.01 7.51
CA GLY A 190 10.40 -4.67 6.63
C GLY A 190 10.62 -6.15 6.95
N GLY A 191 10.44 -6.55 8.21
CA GLY A 191 10.51 -7.96 8.66
C GLY A 191 9.28 -8.82 8.30
N ASN A 192 8.19 -8.23 7.81
CA ASN A 192 6.95 -8.96 7.47
C ASN A 192 6.87 -9.39 5.99
N ALA A 193 7.91 -9.11 5.20
CA ALA A 193 7.98 -9.59 3.83
C ALA A 193 7.90 -11.13 3.79
N LEU A 194 7.12 -11.69 2.87
CA LEU A 194 6.97 -13.13 2.71
C LEU A 194 8.23 -13.73 2.09
N THR A 195 8.69 -14.84 2.67
CA THR A 195 9.75 -15.68 2.08
C THR A 195 9.19 -16.60 0.98
N SER A 196 10.01 -17.50 0.47
CA SER A 196 9.61 -18.41 -0.62
C SER A 196 8.47 -19.36 -0.28
N ASP A 197 8.28 -19.70 0.99
CA ASP A 197 7.23 -20.59 1.50
C ASP A 197 6.05 -19.85 2.15
N GLY A 198 6.09 -18.53 2.16
CA GLY A 198 5.05 -17.70 2.76
C GLY A 198 5.24 -17.38 4.24
N SER A 199 6.30 -17.86 4.87
CA SER A 199 6.65 -17.46 6.24
C SER A 199 7.14 -15.98 6.23
N PRO A 200 6.97 -15.25 7.35
CA PRO A 200 7.57 -13.92 7.50
C PRO A 200 9.10 -13.99 7.43
N HIS A 201 9.73 -13.05 6.75
CA HIS A 201 11.19 -13.00 6.62
C HIS A 201 11.90 -12.83 7.98
N GLY A 202 11.19 -12.29 8.98
CA GLY A 202 11.76 -11.99 10.30
C GLY A 202 12.64 -10.73 10.28
N ASN A 203 13.11 -10.33 11.47
CA ASN A 203 13.96 -9.15 11.62
C ASN A 203 15.43 -9.36 11.20
N VAL A 204 15.77 -10.49 10.61
CA VAL A 204 17.15 -10.83 10.24
C VAL A 204 17.52 -10.10 8.95
N GLY A 205 18.07 -8.89 9.09
CA GLY A 205 18.85 -8.23 8.05
C GLY A 205 18.10 -7.33 7.07
N TYR A 206 16.77 -7.16 7.18
CA TYR A 206 16.03 -6.22 6.34
C TYR A 206 15.51 -5.02 7.15
N LYS A 207 16.42 -4.25 7.73
CA LYS A 207 16.16 -2.82 7.89
C LYS A 207 16.27 -2.23 6.50
N ILE A 208 15.23 -1.52 6.05
CA ILE A 208 15.34 -0.55 4.95
C ILE A 208 16.22 0.57 5.48
N GLU A 209 17.54 0.33 5.53
CA GLU A 209 18.50 1.35 5.90
C GLU A 209 18.47 2.40 4.79
N GLY A 210 18.15 3.64 5.15
CA GLY A 210 18.11 4.76 4.23
C GLY A 210 16.75 5.02 3.55
N GLY A 211 15.66 4.37 3.98
CA GLY A 211 14.30 4.71 3.51
C GLY A 211 13.85 6.08 4.02
N MET A 212 12.94 6.73 3.29
CA MET A 212 12.29 7.98 3.70
C MET A 212 11.62 7.81 5.07
N ALA A 213 11.73 8.79 5.97
CA ALA A 213 11.00 8.76 7.23
C ALA A 213 9.49 8.66 7.00
N VAL A 214 8.81 7.81 7.78
CA VAL A 214 7.40 7.47 7.53
C VAL A 214 6.48 8.69 7.66
N GLU A 215 6.82 9.63 8.54
CA GLU A 215 6.09 10.90 8.70
C GLU A 215 6.22 11.78 7.46
N ILE A 216 7.43 11.90 6.89
CA ILE A 216 7.70 12.66 5.66
C ILE A 216 6.94 12.04 4.48
N ALA A 217 6.96 10.71 4.38
CA ALA A 217 6.21 9.98 3.36
C ALA A 217 4.70 10.24 3.48
N ALA A 218 4.14 10.15 4.69
CA ALA A 218 2.72 10.41 4.93
C ALA A 218 2.32 11.85 4.57
N GLU A 219 3.13 12.86 4.94
CA GLU A 219 2.89 14.26 4.60
C GLU A 219 2.92 14.49 3.09
N ALA A 220 3.86 13.87 2.36
CA ALA A 220 3.91 13.94 0.91
C ALA A 220 2.68 13.31 0.24
N MET A 221 2.21 12.15 0.76
CA MET A 221 0.99 11.48 0.30
C MET A 221 -0.25 12.35 0.52
N ILE A 222 -0.42 12.90 1.72
CA ILE A 222 -1.55 13.76 2.09
C ILE A 222 -1.58 15.02 1.22
N ARG A 223 -0.45 15.64 0.98
CA ARG A 223 -0.33 16.80 0.07
C ARG A 223 -0.80 16.43 -1.34
N GLY A 224 -0.30 15.32 -1.89
CA GLY A 224 -0.72 14.85 -3.22
C GLY A 224 -2.22 14.54 -3.29
N LEU A 225 -2.79 13.95 -2.23
CA LEU A 225 -4.23 13.71 -2.13
C LEU A 225 -5.04 15.01 -2.04
N SER A 226 -4.58 15.99 -1.25
CA SER A 226 -5.25 17.30 -1.13
C SER A 226 -5.29 18.08 -2.46
N GLU A 227 -4.28 17.90 -3.29
CA GLU A 227 -4.19 18.44 -4.64
C GLU A 227 -4.91 17.56 -5.70
N ALA A 228 -5.50 16.45 -5.27
CA ALA A 228 -6.14 15.46 -6.15
C ALA A 228 -5.24 14.98 -7.30
N ARG A 229 -3.95 14.83 -7.03
CA ARG A 229 -3.01 14.27 -8.02
C ARG A 229 -3.38 12.84 -8.36
N ARG A 230 -3.45 12.51 -9.64
CA ARG A 230 -3.80 11.18 -10.14
C ARG A 230 -2.71 10.15 -9.86
N GLU A 231 -1.44 10.56 -9.93
CA GLU A 231 -0.26 9.77 -9.53
C GLU A 231 0.56 10.58 -8.52
N ILE A 232 0.84 9.96 -7.37
CA ILE A 232 1.58 10.59 -6.27
C ILE A 232 2.87 9.79 -6.06
N ARG A 233 3.99 10.34 -6.51
CA ARG A 233 5.32 9.73 -6.35
C ARG A 233 5.91 10.16 -5.01
N VAL A 234 6.22 9.17 -4.16
CA VAL A 234 6.80 9.37 -2.83
C VAL A 234 8.06 8.52 -2.75
N ALA A 235 9.06 8.93 -3.51
CA ALA A 235 10.33 8.23 -3.67
C ALA A 235 11.46 9.24 -3.83
N GLU A 236 12.68 8.83 -3.55
CA GLU A 236 13.90 9.64 -3.63
C GLU A 236 15.02 8.89 -4.36
N GLY A 237 16.08 9.62 -4.72
CA GLY A 237 17.31 9.04 -5.22
C GLY A 237 17.14 8.11 -6.41
N ILE A 238 17.66 6.90 -6.28
CA ILE A 238 17.69 5.90 -7.35
C ILE A 238 16.28 5.39 -7.72
N GLU A 239 15.36 5.33 -6.77
CA GLU A 239 14.00 4.86 -7.01
C GLU A 239 13.21 5.84 -7.87
N LEU A 240 13.34 7.15 -7.60
CA LEU A 240 12.73 8.18 -8.43
C LEU A 240 13.34 8.19 -9.85
N LYS A 241 14.67 7.99 -9.94
CA LYS A 241 15.36 7.86 -11.22
C LYS A 241 14.90 6.62 -11.99
N ALA A 242 14.66 5.49 -11.31
CA ALA A 242 14.18 4.27 -11.94
C ALA A 242 12.80 4.45 -12.60
N LEU A 243 11.90 5.23 -11.95
CA LEU A 243 10.59 5.59 -12.55
C LEU A 243 10.75 6.37 -13.87
N SER A 244 11.70 7.30 -13.95
CA SER A 244 11.99 8.05 -15.18
C SER A 244 12.63 7.14 -16.23
N LEU A 245 13.64 6.36 -15.84
CA LEU A 245 14.35 5.44 -16.74
C LEU A 245 13.41 4.39 -17.37
N ARG A 246 12.32 4.02 -16.68
CA ARG A 246 11.34 3.06 -17.23
C ARG A 246 10.78 3.47 -18.59
N THR A 247 10.69 4.77 -18.84
CA THR A 247 10.19 5.34 -20.11
C THR A 247 11.28 5.96 -20.98
N GLU A 248 12.32 6.53 -20.36
CA GLU A 248 13.36 7.28 -21.06
C GLU A 248 14.47 6.37 -21.63
N ASP A 249 14.89 5.37 -20.81
CA ASP A 249 15.92 4.39 -21.21
C ASP A 249 15.68 3.04 -20.51
N PRO A 250 14.70 2.26 -20.98
CA PRO A 250 14.35 0.97 -20.37
C PRO A 250 15.49 -0.06 -20.45
N GLU A 251 16.33 -0.02 -21.50
CA GLU A 251 17.44 -0.97 -21.65
C GLU A 251 18.52 -0.74 -20.58
N PHE A 252 18.84 0.52 -20.29
CA PHE A 252 19.76 0.86 -19.20
C PHE A 252 19.20 0.43 -17.84
N LEU A 253 17.89 0.70 -17.59
CA LEU A 253 17.23 0.26 -16.37
C LEU A 253 17.30 -1.25 -16.20
N PHE A 254 16.99 -2.03 -17.24
CA PHE A 254 17.01 -3.49 -17.17
C PHE A 254 18.42 -4.03 -16.95
N ALA A 255 19.45 -3.41 -17.54
CA ALA A 255 20.83 -3.76 -17.28
C ALA A 255 21.23 -3.51 -15.80
N MET A 256 20.81 -2.39 -15.21
CA MET A 256 21.02 -2.09 -13.79
C MET A 256 20.35 -3.15 -12.90
N LEU A 257 19.09 -3.44 -13.14
CA LEU A 257 18.31 -4.41 -12.34
C LEU A 257 18.88 -5.83 -12.48
N ALA A 258 19.43 -6.20 -13.65
CA ALA A 258 20.10 -7.49 -13.83
C ALA A 258 21.37 -7.60 -12.96
N GLN A 259 22.14 -6.52 -12.81
CA GLN A 259 23.29 -6.51 -11.89
C GLN A 259 22.88 -6.62 -10.42
N GLU A 260 21.83 -5.90 -10.02
CA GLU A 260 21.25 -6.03 -8.68
C GLU A 260 20.76 -7.45 -8.41
N GLY A 261 20.07 -8.07 -9.37
CA GLY A 261 19.63 -9.47 -9.31
C GLY A 261 20.78 -10.45 -9.13
N LYS A 262 21.92 -10.23 -9.81
CA LYS A 262 23.12 -11.04 -9.63
C LYS A 262 23.68 -10.97 -8.21
N VAL A 263 23.77 -9.78 -7.64
CA VAL A 263 24.21 -9.57 -6.25
C VAL A 263 23.26 -10.23 -5.26
N SER A 264 21.95 -10.03 -5.42
CA SER A 264 20.92 -10.62 -4.56
C SER A 264 20.95 -12.16 -4.59
N HIS A 265 21.19 -12.75 -5.75
CA HIS A 265 21.32 -14.20 -5.92
C HIS A 265 22.56 -14.74 -5.18
N SER A 266 23.70 -14.08 -5.33
CA SER A 266 24.96 -14.48 -4.68
C SER A 266 24.88 -14.43 -3.16
N LEU A 267 24.27 -13.38 -2.60
CA LEU A 267 24.08 -13.23 -1.16
C LEU A 267 23.18 -14.33 -0.59
N ARG A 268 22.11 -14.70 -1.27
CA ARG A 268 21.22 -15.77 -0.77
C ARG A 268 21.81 -17.16 -0.85
N LEU A 269 22.63 -17.44 -1.85
CA LEU A 269 23.38 -18.72 -1.91
C LEU A 269 24.41 -18.84 -0.78
N SER A 270 25.08 -17.74 -0.41
CA SER A 270 26.03 -17.74 0.70
C SER A 270 25.36 -17.99 2.06
N VAL A 271 24.16 -17.43 2.28
CA VAL A 271 23.38 -17.66 3.51
C VAL A 271 22.86 -19.10 3.57
N ALA A 272 22.35 -19.64 2.44
CA ALA A 272 21.89 -21.03 2.38
C ALA A 272 23.03 -22.02 2.65
N SER A 273 24.25 -21.74 2.16
CA SER A 273 25.43 -22.57 2.38
C SER A 273 25.94 -22.49 3.83
N ALA A 274 25.73 -21.38 4.52
CA ALA A 274 26.13 -21.23 5.93
C ALA A 274 25.20 -21.97 6.93
N ILE A 275 23.99 -22.33 6.50
CA ILE A 275 23.00 -23.08 7.32
C ILE A 275 23.21 -24.61 7.19
N ILE A 276 24.00 -25.08 6.21
CA ILE A 276 24.25 -26.50 5.95
C ILE A 276 25.65 -26.91 6.48
N VAL A 277 26.08 -26.42 7.61
CA VAL A 277 27.22 -27.00 8.32
C VAL A 277 26.67 -27.72 9.54
N PRO A 278 26.86 -29.06 9.63
CA PRO A 278 26.29 -29.92 10.66
C PRO A 278 26.82 -29.59 12.05
#